data_07420bf07a02a6a324245816ca75b85c
#
_entry.id   07420bf07a02a6a324245816ca75b85c
#
_cell.length_a   1.000
_cell.length_b   1.000
_cell.length_c   1.000
_cell.angle_alpha   90.00
_cell.angle_beta   90.00
_cell.angle_gamma   90.00
#
_symmetry.space_group_name_H-M   'P 1'
#
loop_
_entity.id
_entity.type
_entity.pdbx_description
1 polymer ?
#
loop_
_entity_poly.entity_id
_entity_poly.type
_entity_poly.pdbx_seq_one_letter_code
_entity_poly.pdbx_strand_id
1 'polypeptide(L)' 'MTHDGWRKIDRGLFESADGQWRIANPWKLATELRHRWLVAERRASGTGWSMHSGDHATLHDACVYVKTRQPA' A
#
# COMPACT_ATOMS: atom_id res chain seq x y z
N MET A 1 -10.25 -10.11 6.61
CA MET A 1 -10.23 -9.00 7.59
C MET A 1 -9.42 -7.85 7.04
N THR A 2 -9.89 -6.62 7.22
CA THR A 2 -9.19 -5.43 6.77
C THR A 2 -8.55 -4.73 7.96
N HIS A 3 -7.42 -4.07 7.73
CA HIS A 3 -6.80 -3.22 8.74
C HIS A 3 -7.62 -1.94 8.91
N ASP A 4 -7.59 -1.37 10.09
CA ASP A 4 -8.28 -0.12 10.36
C ASP A 4 -7.83 0.97 9.40
N GLY A 5 -8.79 1.64 8.79
CA GLY A 5 -8.51 2.71 7.85
C GLY A 5 -8.13 2.26 6.45
N TRP A 6 -8.20 0.96 6.15
CA TRP A 6 -7.83 0.43 4.84
C TRP A 6 -8.99 -0.31 4.21
N ARG A 7 -9.17 -0.11 2.91
CA ARG A 7 -10.19 -0.81 2.12
C ARG A 7 -9.49 -1.73 1.13
N LYS A 8 -10.00 -2.94 0.99
CA LYS A 8 -9.55 -3.86 -0.03
C LYS A 8 -10.21 -3.48 -1.36
N ILE A 9 -9.42 -3.00 -2.31
CA ILE A 9 -9.91 -2.62 -3.63
C ILE A 9 -9.99 -3.83 -4.54
N ASP A 10 -8.96 -4.68 -4.47
CA ASP A 10 -8.85 -5.88 -5.27
C ASP A 10 -7.92 -6.83 -4.53
N ARG A 11 -7.77 -8.06 -5.05
CA ARG A 11 -6.85 -9.01 -4.46
C ARG A 11 -5.44 -8.43 -4.47
N GLY A 12 -4.85 -8.31 -3.29
CA GLY A 12 -3.50 -7.76 -3.15
C GLY A 12 -3.42 -6.25 -3.37
N LEU A 13 -4.54 -5.53 -3.32
CA LEU A 13 -4.55 -4.08 -3.48
C LEU A 13 -5.43 -3.45 -2.41
N PHE A 14 -4.86 -2.59 -1.62
CA PHE A 14 -5.55 -1.89 -0.54
C PHE A 14 -5.35 -0.39 -0.68
N GLU A 15 -6.35 0.37 -0.23
CA GLU A 15 -6.31 1.83 -0.28
C GLU A 15 -6.70 2.38 1.09
N SER A 16 -6.03 3.45 1.53
CA SER A 16 -6.35 4.09 2.79
C SER A 16 -7.72 4.76 2.72
N ALA A 17 -8.35 4.96 3.88
CA ALA A 17 -9.69 5.53 3.95
C ALA A 17 -9.76 6.93 3.34
N ASP A 18 -8.68 7.70 3.44
CA ASP A 18 -8.61 9.05 2.87
C ASP A 18 -8.20 9.06 1.39
N GLY A 19 -7.92 7.89 0.81
CA GLY A 19 -7.56 7.77 -0.60
C GLY A 19 -6.15 8.26 -0.94
N GLN A 20 -5.32 8.55 0.05
CA GLN A 20 -3.98 9.11 -0.19
C GLN A 20 -2.90 8.05 -0.35
N TRP A 21 -3.14 6.84 0.13
CA TRP A 21 -2.14 5.78 0.13
C TRP A 21 -2.70 4.51 -0.47
N ARG A 22 -1.84 3.76 -1.17
CA ARG A 22 -2.15 2.42 -1.65
C ARG A 22 -1.04 1.45 -1.28
N ILE A 23 -1.43 0.23 -0.98
CA ILE A 23 -0.51 -0.88 -0.73
C ILE A 23 -0.87 -1.99 -1.71
N ALA A 24 0.11 -2.44 -2.48
CA ALA A 24 -0.11 -3.45 -3.50
C ALA A 24 0.88 -4.59 -3.37
N ASN A 25 0.42 -5.78 -3.65
CA ASN A 25 1.26 -6.97 -3.73
C ASN A 25 1.31 -7.42 -5.19
N PRO A 26 2.49 -7.40 -5.84
CA PRO A 26 2.60 -7.74 -7.26
C PRO A 26 2.64 -9.25 -7.52
N TRP A 27 1.89 -10.02 -6.76
CA TRP A 27 1.89 -11.48 -6.87
C TRP A 27 1.49 -11.96 -8.27
N LYS A 28 0.71 -11.16 -9.00
CA LYS A 28 0.29 -11.50 -10.36
C LYS A 28 1.44 -11.43 -11.36
N LEU A 29 2.47 -10.65 -11.06
CA LEU A 29 3.62 -10.50 -11.96
C LEU A 29 4.58 -11.67 -11.80
N ALA A 30 4.82 -12.08 -10.56
CA ALA A 30 5.68 -13.23 -10.26
C ALA A 30 5.35 -13.71 -8.85
N THR A 31 5.25 -15.03 -8.69
CA THR A 31 4.92 -15.61 -7.37
C THR A 31 5.99 -15.31 -6.32
N GLU A 32 7.22 -15.15 -6.73
CA GLU A 32 8.32 -14.81 -5.84
C GLU A 32 8.19 -13.41 -5.24
N LEU A 33 7.34 -12.55 -5.83
CA LEU A 33 7.12 -11.19 -5.34
C LEU A 33 5.98 -11.11 -4.32
N ARG A 34 5.37 -12.23 -3.97
CA ARG A 34 4.22 -12.22 -3.05
C ARG A 34 4.54 -11.70 -1.66
N HIS A 35 5.83 -11.64 -1.29
CA HIS A 35 6.28 -11.12 -0.01
C HIS A 35 6.83 -9.70 -0.12
N ARG A 36 6.56 -9.03 -1.24
CA ARG A 36 7.03 -7.66 -1.46
C ARG A 36 5.82 -6.76 -1.60
N TRP A 37 5.42 -6.16 -0.49
CA TRP A 37 4.32 -5.22 -0.48
C TRP A 37 4.84 -3.83 -0.83
N LEU A 38 4.20 -3.20 -1.80
CA LEU A 38 4.59 -1.89 -2.32
C LEU A 38 3.70 -0.82 -1.72
N VAL A 39 4.30 0.30 -1.33
CA VAL A 39 3.57 1.43 -0.78
C VAL A 39 3.67 2.59 -1.75
N ALA A 40 2.53 3.17 -2.13
CA ALA A 40 2.46 4.32 -3.01
C ALA A 40 1.61 5.41 -2.39
N GLU A 41 1.97 6.65 -2.66
CA GLU A 41 1.24 7.82 -2.19
C GLU A 41 0.67 8.56 -3.40
N ARG A 42 -0.55 9.08 -3.27
CA ARG A 42 -1.17 9.88 -4.32
C ARG A 42 -0.35 11.16 -4.51
N ARG A 43 -0.07 11.50 -5.76
CA ARG A 43 0.70 12.71 -6.09
C ARG A 43 -0.07 13.96 -5.69
N ALA A 44 0.66 15.02 -5.34
CA ALA A 44 0.07 16.29 -4.96
C ALA A 44 -0.83 16.86 -6.05
N SER A 45 -0.56 16.55 -7.31
CA SER A 45 -1.40 16.97 -8.44
C SER A 45 -2.76 16.28 -8.46
N GLY A 46 -2.95 15.23 -7.66
CA GLY A 46 -4.19 14.45 -7.65
C GLY A 46 -4.26 13.39 -8.74
N THR A 47 -3.26 13.30 -9.60
CA THR A 47 -3.22 12.30 -10.67
C THR A 47 -2.02 11.39 -10.50
N GLY A 48 -2.26 10.11 -10.59
CA GLY A 48 -1.21 9.11 -10.50
C GLY A 48 -0.71 8.88 -9.08
N TRP A 49 0.26 7.97 -8.98
CA TRP A 49 0.78 7.49 -7.71
C TRP A 49 2.30 7.54 -7.75
N SER A 50 2.89 7.92 -6.62
CA SER A 50 4.34 7.95 -6.46
C SER A 50 4.75 6.79 -5.57
N MET A 51 5.67 5.95 -6.06
CA MET A 51 6.17 4.81 -5.29
C MET A 51 6.97 5.31 -4.10
N HIS A 52 6.62 4.84 -2.92
CA HIS A 52 7.28 5.22 -1.67
C HIS A 52 8.27 4.17 -1.20
N SER A 53 7.80 2.91 -1.20
CA SER A 53 8.59 1.81 -0.65
C SER A 53 8.12 0.51 -1.28
N GLY A 54 8.97 -0.51 -1.34
CA GLY A 54 8.62 -1.73 -2.06
C GLY A 54 9.14 -3.03 -1.48
N ASP A 55 9.56 -3.08 -0.23
CA ASP A 55 10.16 -4.28 0.33
C ASP A 55 9.56 -4.71 1.67
N HIS A 56 8.28 -4.47 1.86
CA HIS A 56 7.63 -4.92 3.10
C HIS A 56 7.21 -6.39 2.95
N ALA A 57 7.57 -7.19 3.94
CA ALA A 57 7.32 -8.63 3.88
C ALA A 57 5.84 -8.97 4.05
N THR A 58 5.08 -8.14 4.77
CA THR A 58 3.66 -8.38 5.04
C THR A 58 2.85 -7.11 4.85
N LEU A 59 1.54 -7.29 4.68
CA LEU A 59 0.61 -6.16 4.64
C LEU A 59 0.70 -5.33 5.92
N HIS A 60 0.82 -6.00 7.07
CA HIS A 60 0.95 -5.31 8.35
C HIS A 60 2.16 -4.37 8.37
N ASP A 61 3.30 -4.85 7.89
CA ASP A 61 4.52 -4.04 7.85
C ASP A 61 4.33 -2.83 6.94
N ALA A 62 3.67 -3.00 5.81
CA ALA A 62 3.37 -1.88 4.91
C ALA A 62 2.45 -0.86 5.57
N CYS A 63 1.43 -1.31 6.30
CA CYS A 63 0.52 -0.42 7.03
C CYS A 63 1.26 0.37 8.11
N VAL A 64 2.17 -0.27 8.83
CA VAL A 64 3.00 0.40 9.85
C VAL A 64 3.86 1.47 9.19
N TYR A 65 4.45 1.15 8.04
CA TYR A 65 5.24 2.13 7.31
C TYR A 65 4.43 3.39 7.00
N VAL A 66 3.22 3.22 6.46
CA VAL A 66 2.34 4.35 6.13
C VAL A 66 2.01 5.15 7.38
N LYS A 67 1.69 4.44 8.48
CA LYS A 67 1.32 5.08 9.73
C LYS A 67 2.44 5.98 10.25
N THR A 68 3.69 5.58 10.06
CA THR A 68 4.84 6.39 10.50
C THR A 68 5.08 7.60 9.59
N ARG A 69 4.50 7.62 8.39
CA ARG A 69 4.64 8.72 7.43
C ARG A 69 3.50 9.72 7.51
N GLN A 70 2.36 9.33 8.06
CA GLN A 70 1.23 10.24 8.18
C GLN A 70 1.46 11.22 9.30
N PRO A 71 1.03 12.49 9.13
CA PRO A 71 1.09 13.45 10.24
C PRO A 71 0.21 12.97 11.38
N ALA A 72 0.69 13.25 12.58
CA ALA A 72 -0.03 12.84 13.78
C ALA A 72 -1.38 13.56 13.92
#